data_d9a4178cce92e0d101d292a5adb27539
#
_entry.id   d9a4178cce92e0d101d292a5adb27539
#
_cell.length_a   1.000
_cell.length_b   1.000
_cell.length_c   1.000
_cell.angle_alpha   90.00
_cell.angle_beta   90.00
_cell.angle_gamma   90.00
#
_symmetry.space_group_name_H-M   'P 1'
#
loop_
_entity.id
_entity.type
_entity.pdbx_description
1 polymer ?
#
loop_
_entity_poly.entity_id
_entity_poly.type
_entity_poly.pdbx_seq_one_letter_code
_entity_poly.pdbx_strand_id
1 'polypeptide(L)'
;QTYRFNEAEEMFDEYITLLTKKKQDVEPYQIRMDLANKASRMLDKVENVQIIDSLVVDKDDLLSAYTLSEESGTLTTYQDFFQTNDPGNSSVYMNQKGDKIYYAHSTDGNHNCLFTQSKLMDQWGDEKQLPMNINSDADDGYPFVLSDGVTIYYASKGNGSLGGYDLFVTRYNINSDTYLTPEQLGMPYNSPFNDYMMVIDEAKQLGWFVSDRYQPEGKVCVYLFIPNDNRERVDSEDIELKRARASIASIKDSWKPGSNYEELIHLAHTEIPYGRIEIKKDFTFPIHDDIVYYTLDDIQSPEAKNYYEKVVSIHRQIKELNEKLESLRASYIKGNKAKREQLKPTILDAEEKLNNLLAQPDEWEKKARNAEIVYLRNNHK
;
A
#
# COMPACT_ATOMS: atom_id res chain seq x y z
N GLN A 1 23.48 1.73 -13.76
CA GLN A 1 23.62 2.62 -12.59
C GLN A 1 23.36 4.10 -12.94
N THR A 2 23.55 4.52 -14.21
CA THR A 2 23.35 5.91 -14.66
C THR A 2 21.95 6.16 -15.24
N TYR A 3 21.05 5.17 -15.22
CA TYR A 3 19.69 5.22 -15.80
C TYR A 3 19.64 5.57 -17.31
N ARG A 4 20.74 5.34 -18.04
CA ARG A 4 20.84 5.51 -19.49
C ARG A 4 20.55 4.18 -20.19
N PHE A 5 19.32 3.72 -20.05
CA PHE A 5 18.95 2.37 -20.49
C PHE A 5 18.85 2.26 -22.02
N ASN A 6 18.36 3.30 -22.72
CA ASN A 6 18.27 3.30 -24.17
C ASN A 6 19.67 3.26 -24.83
N GLU A 7 20.61 4.05 -24.27
CA GLU A 7 21.99 4.04 -24.77
C GLU A 7 22.66 2.69 -24.49
N ALA A 8 22.36 2.05 -23.35
CA ALA A 8 22.84 0.70 -23.04
C ALA A 8 22.27 -0.35 -24.00
N GLU A 9 20.99 -0.26 -24.36
CA GLU A 9 20.35 -1.14 -25.34
C GLU A 9 21.03 -1.05 -26.70
N GLU A 10 21.24 0.16 -27.22
CA GLU A 10 21.92 0.39 -28.49
C GLU A 10 23.34 -0.20 -28.48
N MET A 11 24.10 0.02 -27.40
CA MET A 11 25.45 -0.55 -27.26
C MET A 11 25.45 -2.08 -27.19
N PHE A 12 24.47 -2.69 -26.49
CA PHE A 12 24.36 -4.15 -26.46
C PHE A 12 23.98 -4.73 -27.81
N ASP A 13 23.07 -4.09 -28.57
CA ASP A 13 22.68 -4.52 -29.91
C ASP A 13 23.88 -4.52 -30.87
N GLU A 14 24.67 -3.43 -30.89
CA GLU A 14 25.89 -3.34 -31.68
C GLU A 14 26.88 -4.45 -31.28
N TYR A 15 27.10 -4.68 -29.98
CA TYR A 15 28.06 -5.66 -29.48
C TYR A 15 27.61 -7.09 -29.78
N ILE A 16 26.32 -7.42 -29.59
CA ILE A 16 25.74 -8.72 -29.96
C ILE A 16 25.92 -8.98 -31.47
N THR A 17 25.69 -7.97 -32.31
CA THR A 17 25.93 -8.07 -33.76
C THR A 17 27.38 -8.42 -34.10
N LEU A 18 28.35 -7.81 -33.39
CA LEU A 18 29.78 -8.11 -33.57
C LEU A 18 30.13 -9.53 -33.11
N LEU A 19 29.63 -9.98 -31.96
CA LEU A 19 29.84 -11.32 -31.41
C LEU A 19 29.25 -12.39 -32.33
N THR A 20 28.07 -12.17 -32.87
CA THR A 20 27.38 -13.06 -33.83
C THR A 20 28.22 -13.25 -35.09
N LYS A 21 28.77 -12.16 -35.64
CA LYS A 21 29.70 -12.24 -36.81
C LYS A 21 30.95 -13.04 -36.49
N LYS A 22 31.41 -13.00 -35.24
CA LYS A 22 32.61 -13.79 -34.77
C LYS A 22 32.22 -15.19 -34.29
N LYS A 23 30.95 -15.60 -34.35
CA LYS A 23 30.44 -16.88 -33.86
C LYS A 23 30.79 -17.11 -32.36
N GLN A 24 30.75 -16.06 -31.59
CA GLN A 24 30.94 -16.08 -30.14
C GLN A 24 29.57 -16.13 -29.43
N ASP A 25 29.58 -16.57 -28.16
CA ASP A 25 28.38 -16.63 -27.34
C ASP A 25 27.78 -15.24 -27.12
N VAL A 26 26.51 -15.07 -27.37
CA VAL A 26 25.77 -13.83 -27.22
C VAL A 26 24.78 -13.84 -26.05
N GLU A 27 24.47 -15.01 -25.49
CA GLU A 27 23.43 -15.19 -24.48
C GLU A 27 23.57 -14.28 -23.24
N PRO A 28 24.79 -14.12 -22.63
CA PRO A 28 24.93 -13.23 -21.48
C PRO A 28 24.66 -11.75 -21.80
N TYR A 29 24.89 -11.34 -23.03
CA TYR A 29 24.66 -9.95 -23.49
C TYR A 29 23.20 -9.73 -23.89
N GLN A 30 22.56 -10.77 -24.43
CA GLN A 30 21.12 -10.74 -24.72
C GLN A 30 20.32 -10.53 -23.42
N ILE A 31 20.64 -11.28 -22.36
CA ILE A 31 20.02 -11.12 -21.04
C ILE A 31 20.16 -9.68 -20.53
N ARG A 32 21.36 -9.08 -20.67
CA ARG A 32 21.60 -7.69 -20.24
C ARG A 32 20.84 -6.68 -21.10
N MET A 33 20.72 -6.92 -22.39
CA MET A 33 19.94 -6.10 -23.31
C MET A 33 18.44 -6.15 -22.94
N ASP A 34 17.92 -7.33 -22.63
CA ASP A 34 16.52 -7.51 -22.22
C ASP A 34 16.22 -6.79 -20.89
N LEU A 35 17.19 -6.81 -19.95
CA LEU A 35 17.08 -6.03 -18.71
C LEU A 35 17.13 -4.51 -18.98
N ALA A 36 18.00 -4.05 -19.89
CA ALA A 36 18.02 -2.63 -20.28
C ALA A 36 16.71 -2.18 -20.92
N ASN A 37 16.14 -2.99 -21.79
CA ASN A 37 14.83 -2.79 -22.42
C ASN A 37 13.71 -2.71 -21.38
N LYS A 38 13.73 -3.62 -20.38
CA LYS A 38 12.78 -3.61 -19.29
C LYS A 38 12.90 -2.33 -18.47
N ALA A 39 14.13 -1.97 -18.08
CA ALA A 39 14.44 -0.78 -17.31
C ALA A 39 14.03 0.52 -18.04
N SER A 40 14.23 0.58 -19.36
CA SER A 40 13.77 1.70 -20.20
C SER A 40 12.27 1.89 -20.12
N ARG A 41 11.49 0.80 -20.24
CA ARG A 41 10.03 0.84 -20.10
C ARG A 41 9.57 1.22 -18.70
N MET A 42 10.32 0.86 -17.65
CA MET A 42 10.04 1.30 -16.28
C MET A 42 10.34 2.79 -16.11
N LEU A 43 11.41 3.30 -16.72
CA LEU A 43 11.77 4.72 -16.71
C LEU A 43 10.71 5.58 -17.41
N ASP A 44 10.15 5.12 -18.53
CA ASP A 44 9.06 5.83 -19.23
C ASP A 44 7.81 6.00 -18.36
N LYS A 45 7.62 5.07 -17.40
CA LYS A 45 6.45 5.01 -16.50
C LYS A 45 6.81 5.38 -15.06
N VAL A 46 7.91 6.13 -14.84
CA VAL A 46 8.33 6.51 -13.50
C VAL A 46 7.21 7.19 -12.72
N GLU A 47 6.98 6.76 -11.50
CA GLU A 47 5.92 7.27 -10.64
C GLU A 47 6.29 8.61 -10.03
N ASN A 48 5.31 9.50 -9.93
CA ASN A 48 5.43 10.80 -9.29
C ASN A 48 5.20 10.66 -7.78
N VAL A 49 6.22 10.24 -7.07
CA VAL A 49 6.19 9.98 -5.63
C VAL A 49 6.80 11.16 -4.89
N GLN A 50 6.16 11.63 -3.82
CA GLN A 50 6.71 12.64 -2.93
C GLN A 50 7.55 11.97 -1.85
N ILE A 51 8.87 12.00 -2.00
CA ILE A 51 9.83 11.51 -1.01
C ILE A 51 10.18 12.68 -0.09
N ILE A 52 9.78 12.60 1.18
CA ILE A 52 9.85 13.74 2.10
C ILE A 52 11.06 13.73 3.02
N ASP A 53 11.65 12.54 3.26
CA ASP A 53 12.87 12.37 4.05
C ASP A 53 13.65 11.13 3.64
N SER A 54 14.89 11.01 4.10
CA SER A 54 15.72 9.84 3.90
C SER A 54 16.74 9.67 5.03
N LEU A 55 16.96 8.43 5.45
CA LEU A 55 17.87 8.05 6.52
C LEU A 55 18.79 6.93 6.06
N VAL A 56 20.12 7.08 6.22
CA VAL A 56 21.08 6.03 5.96
C VAL A 56 21.39 5.28 7.24
N VAL A 57 21.19 3.95 7.22
CA VAL A 57 21.40 3.06 8.36
C VAL A 57 22.29 1.88 7.96
N ASP A 58 22.81 1.17 8.95
CA ASP A 58 23.40 -0.15 8.71
C ASP A 58 22.29 -1.12 8.27
N LYS A 59 22.58 -1.99 7.32
CA LYS A 59 21.59 -2.94 6.81
C LYS A 59 21.07 -3.87 7.90
N ASP A 60 21.92 -4.24 8.85
CA ASP A 60 21.55 -5.09 9.98
C ASP A 60 20.63 -4.38 10.98
N ASP A 61 20.68 -3.04 11.03
CA ASP A 61 19.83 -2.20 11.88
C ASP A 61 18.61 -1.62 11.13
N LEU A 62 18.32 -2.11 9.94
CA LEU A 62 17.26 -1.63 9.06
C LEU A 62 15.91 -1.43 9.78
N LEU A 63 15.53 -2.37 10.62
CA LEU A 63 14.22 -2.35 11.29
C LEU A 63 14.12 -1.26 12.35
N SER A 64 15.23 -0.71 12.84
CA SER A 64 15.25 0.41 13.79
C SER A 64 14.79 1.74 13.17
N ALA A 65 14.76 1.83 11.84
CA ALA A 65 14.31 3.02 11.12
C ALA A 65 12.78 3.21 11.12
N TYR A 66 12.02 2.19 11.53
CA TYR A 66 10.56 2.21 11.49
C TYR A 66 9.97 2.43 12.88
N THR A 67 9.05 3.39 12.96
CA THR A 67 8.15 3.57 14.10
C THR A 67 6.74 3.44 13.58
N LEU A 68 6.19 2.22 13.57
CA LEU A 68 4.89 1.94 12.99
C LEU A 68 3.76 2.17 14.01
N SER A 69 2.58 2.51 13.50
CA SER A 69 1.36 2.46 14.29
C SER A 69 1.01 1.00 14.63
N GLU A 70 0.35 0.77 15.75
CA GLU A 70 -0.06 -0.58 16.15
C GLU A 70 -0.98 -1.25 15.10
N GLU A 71 -1.71 -0.47 14.31
CA GLU A 71 -2.60 -0.97 13.24
C GLU A 71 -1.82 -1.58 12.07
N SER A 72 -0.61 -1.15 11.85
CA SER A 72 0.25 -1.65 10.77
C SER A 72 0.95 -2.97 11.11
N GLY A 73 0.74 -3.50 12.32
CA GLY A 73 1.43 -4.69 12.79
C GLY A 73 2.86 -4.39 13.26
N THR A 74 3.69 -5.42 13.35
CA THR A 74 5.06 -5.29 13.85
C THR A 74 6.07 -5.95 12.93
N LEU A 75 7.28 -5.38 12.93
CA LEU A 75 8.44 -5.89 12.21
C LEU A 75 9.53 -6.25 13.22
N THR A 76 10.08 -7.44 13.11
CA THR A 76 11.18 -7.93 13.94
C THR A 76 12.21 -8.65 13.10
N THR A 77 13.40 -8.86 13.63
CA THR A 77 14.38 -9.74 12.98
C THR A 77 13.94 -11.19 13.11
N TYR A 78 14.39 -12.05 12.19
CA TYR A 78 14.14 -13.49 12.27
C TYR A 78 14.70 -14.09 13.57
N GLN A 79 15.91 -13.65 13.93
CA GLN A 79 16.61 -14.09 15.14
C GLN A 79 15.86 -13.75 16.41
N ASP A 80 15.35 -12.52 16.54
CA ASP A 80 14.62 -12.08 17.73
C ASP A 80 13.26 -12.75 17.84
N PHE A 81 12.56 -12.93 16.71
CA PHE A 81 11.24 -13.56 16.74
C PHE A 81 11.29 -15.04 17.12
N PHE A 82 12.18 -15.80 16.47
CA PHE A 82 12.28 -17.24 16.67
C PHE A 82 13.27 -17.64 17.78
N GLN A 83 13.92 -16.67 18.44
CA GLN A 83 14.93 -16.91 19.49
C GLN A 83 16.01 -17.89 19.04
N THR A 84 16.54 -17.70 17.85
CA THR A 84 17.55 -18.55 17.20
C THR A 84 18.83 -17.80 16.97
N ASN A 85 19.94 -18.53 16.79
CA ASN A 85 21.22 -17.95 16.36
C ASN A 85 21.33 -17.83 14.83
N ASP A 86 20.35 -18.31 14.08
CA ASP A 86 20.26 -18.10 12.65
C ASP A 86 19.89 -16.63 12.40
N PRO A 87 20.76 -15.83 11.80
CA PRO A 87 20.44 -14.42 11.58
C PRO A 87 19.23 -14.24 10.64
N GLY A 88 18.87 -15.28 9.86
CA GLY A 88 17.95 -15.09 8.76
C GLY A 88 18.42 -13.99 7.82
N ASN A 89 17.92 -13.95 6.62
CA ASN A 89 18.29 -12.87 5.69
C ASN A 89 17.13 -11.89 5.44
N SER A 90 16.14 -11.88 6.35
CA SER A 90 14.91 -11.14 6.15
C SER A 90 14.23 -10.79 7.48
N SER A 91 13.21 -9.94 7.40
CA SER A 91 12.35 -9.59 8.53
C SER A 91 11.23 -10.60 8.73
N VAL A 92 10.67 -10.59 9.94
CA VAL A 92 9.38 -11.22 10.29
C VAL A 92 8.36 -10.11 10.45
N TYR A 93 7.31 -10.17 9.66
CA TYR A 93 6.12 -9.33 9.82
C TYR A 93 5.07 -10.08 10.62
N MET A 94 4.51 -9.46 11.64
CA MET A 94 3.37 -9.96 12.39
C MET A 94 2.21 -8.98 12.27
N ASN A 95 1.03 -9.50 11.92
CA ASN A 95 -0.16 -8.67 11.79
C ASN A 95 -0.59 -8.06 13.13
N GLN A 96 -1.42 -7.01 13.05
CA GLN A 96 -1.96 -6.29 14.21
C GLN A 96 -2.59 -7.18 15.27
N LYS A 97 -3.32 -8.25 14.88
CA LYS A 97 -3.95 -9.18 15.81
C LYS A 97 -2.98 -10.10 16.52
N GLY A 98 -1.72 -10.15 16.08
CA GLY A 98 -0.70 -11.06 16.63
C GLY A 98 -1.01 -12.54 16.38
N ASP A 99 -1.81 -12.86 15.37
CA ASP A 99 -2.27 -14.22 15.07
C ASP A 99 -1.75 -14.77 13.72
N LYS A 100 -1.04 -13.95 12.95
CA LYS A 100 -0.45 -14.36 11.67
C LYS A 100 0.89 -13.69 11.43
N ILE A 101 1.87 -14.47 10.96
CA ILE A 101 3.19 -13.99 10.59
C ILE A 101 3.54 -14.35 9.16
N TYR A 102 4.40 -13.52 8.57
CA TYR A 102 5.05 -13.75 7.29
C TYR A 102 6.55 -13.52 7.46
N TYR A 103 7.36 -14.37 6.90
CA TYR A 103 8.82 -14.32 7.02
C TYR A 103 9.47 -15.09 5.89
N ALA A 104 10.79 -15.00 5.79
CA ALA A 104 11.54 -15.77 4.82
C ALA A 104 12.67 -16.55 5.49
N HIS A 105 12.88 -17.78 5.06
CA HIS A 105 14.03 -18.58 5.42
C HIS A 105 14.35 -19.60 4.30
N SER A 106 15.53 -20.23 4.40
CA SER A 106 15.92 -21.30 3.49
C SER A 106 15.66 -22.67 4.14
N THR A 107 14.97 -23.56 3.44
CA THR A 107 14.73 -24.93 3.87
C THR A 107 15.79 -25.89 3.39
N ASP A 108 16.47 -25.58 2.29
CA ASP A 108 17.47 -26.44 1.64
C ASP A 108 18.88 -25.83 1.58
N GLY A 109 19.04 -24.62 2.13
CA GLY A 109 20.30 -23.87 2.14
C GLY A 109 20.68 -23.21 0.81
N ASN A 110 19.79 -23.27 -0.22
CA ASN A 110 20.07 -22.70 -1.54
C ASN A 110 19.58 -21.26 -1.64
N HIS A 111 18.31 -21.01 -1.38
CA HIS A 111 17.69 -19.68 -1.44
C HIS A 111 16.59 -19.52 -0.39
N ASN A 112 16.26 -18.29 -0.07
CA ASN A 112 15.18 -17.99 0.87
C ASN A 112 13.84 -17.97 0.14
N CYS A 113 12.83 -18.61 0.76
CA CYS A 113 11.45 -18.56 0.35
C CYS A 113 10.60 -17.89 1.41
N LEU A 114 9.48 -17.32 1.01
CA LEU A 114 8.48 -16.73 1.89
C LEU A 114 7.56 -17.81 2.47
N PHE A 115 7.33 -17.71 3.76
CA PHE A 115 6.44 -18.57 4.56
C PHE A 115 5.43 -17.74 5.34
N THR A 116 4.37 -18.41 5.77
CA THR A 116 3.38 -17.86 6.69
C THR A 116 3.06 -18.90 7.77
N GLN A 117 2.77 -18.43 8.97
CA GLN A 117 2.23 -19.23 10.06
C GLN A 117 1.03 -18.51 10.68
N SER A 118 0.10 -19.31 11.21
CA SER A 118 -1.03 -18.81 11.99
C SER A 118 -0.89 -19.28 13.43
N LYS A 119 -1.32 -18.44 14.37
CA LYS A 119 -1.31 -18.76 15.79
C LYS A 119 -2.59 -19.50 16.16
N LEU A 120 -2.45 -20.70 16.71
CA LEU A 120 -3.54 -21.52 17.23
C LEU A 120 -3.35 -21.67 18.74
N MET A 121 -4.28 -21.19 19.55
CA MET A 121 -4.23 -21.27 21.03
C MET A 121 -2.91 -20.78 21.59
N ASP A 122 -2.25 -19.83 21.34
CA ASP A 122 -0.94 -19.35 21.84
C ASP A 122 0.31 -20.05 21.28
N GLN A 123 0.17 -20.94 20.29
CA GLN A 123 1.30 -21.58 19.61
C GLN A 123 1.28 -21.26 18.13
N TRP A 124 2.46 -20.94 17.58
CA TRP A 124 2.66 -20.85 16.15
C TRP A 124 2.66 -22.23 15.54
N GLY A 125 1.87 -22.43 14.49
CA GLY A 125 1.73 -23.72 13.81
C GLY A 125 1.35 -23.54 12.34
N ASP A 126 1.24 -24.68 11.64
CA ASP A 126 0.88 -24.73 10.23
C ASP A 126 1.77 -23.83 9.33
N GLU A 127 3.10 -24.00 9.47
CA GLU A 127 4.03 -23.37 8.56
C GLU A 127 3.69 -23.73 7.11
N LYS A 128 3.42 -22.73 6.32
CA LYS A 128 3.08 -22.88 4.90
C LYS A 128 4.01 -22.03 4.05
N GLN A 129 4.69 -22.69 3.13
CA GLN A 129 5.41 -21.96 2.09
C GLN A 129 4.42 -21.26 1.17
N LEU A 130 4.67 -20.00 0.81
CA LEU A 130 3.86 -19.33 -0.19
C LEU A 130 4.07 -19.99 -1.57
N PRO A 131 3.07 -19.93 -2.45
CA PRO A 131 3.12 -20.69 -3.72
C PRO A 131 4.20 -20.17 -4.69
N MET A 132 4.53 -21.00 -5.68
CA MET A 132 5.57 -20.75 -6.67
C MET A 132 5.34 -19.54 -7.58
N ASN A 133 4.15 -18.98 -7.61
CA ASN A 133 3.94 -17.70 -8.30
C ASN A 133 4.40 -16.49 -7.49
N ILE A 134 4.69 -16.66 -6.20
CA ILE A 134 5.30 -15.65 -5.31
C ILE A 134 6.77 -15.98 -5.12
N ASN A 135 7.04 -17.18 -4.58
CA ASN A 135 8.40 -17.67 -4.42
C ASN A 135 9.04 -17.96 -5.77
N SER A 136 10.23 -17.44 -5.97
CA SER A 136 11.02 -17.61 -7.18
C SER A 136 12.10 -18.69 -7.00
N ASP A 137 12.88 -18.92 -8.05
CA ASP A 137 14.06 -19.77 -7.98
C ASP A 137 15.31 -19.04 -7.38
N ALA A 138 15.09 -17.87 -6.78
CA ALA A 138 16.11 -17.05 -6.15
C ALA A 138 15.65 -16.61 -4.75
N ASP A 139 16.41 -15.74 -4.08
CA ASP A 139 16.02 -15.25 -2.76
C ASP A 139 14.76 -14.36 -2.82
N ASP A 140 13.79 -14.69 -1.99
CA ASP A 140 12.60 -13.90 -1.69
C ASP A 140 12.60 -13.53 -0.20
N GLY A 141 12.14 -12.32 0.15
CA GLY A 141 12.19 -11.87 1.53
C GLY A 141 11.48 -10.55 1.81
N TYR A 142 11.68 -10.04 3.02
CA TYR A 142 11.18 -8.76 3.49
C TYR A 142 9.66 -8.56 3.31
N PRO A 143 8.83 -9.50 3.77
CA PRO A 143 7.39 -9.40 3.61
C PRO A 143 6.81 -8.30 4.50
N PHE A 144 5.83 -7.58 3.97
CA PHE A 144 4.98 -6.64 4.70
C PHE A 144 3.54 -6.76 4.20
N VAL A 145 2.56 -6.78 5.11
CA VAL A 145 1.15 -6.91 4.75
C VAL A 145 0.40 -5.67 5.21
N LEU A 146 -0.43 -5.11 4.32
CA LEU A 146 -1.29 -3.97 4.67
C LEU A 146 -2.35 -4.35 5.72
N SER A 147 -2.98 -3.35 6.32
CA SER A 147 -4.06 -3.53 7.31
C SER A 147 -5.28 -4.28 6.74
N ASP A 148 -5.43 -4.32 5.40
CA ASP A 148 -6.46 -5.12 4.72
C ASP A 148 -6.24 -6.65 4.90
N GLY A 149 -5.06 -7.06 5.36
CA GLY A 149 -4.67 -8.45 5.61
C GLY A 149 -4.51 -9.30 4.35
N VAL A 150 -4.61 -8.73 3.15
CA VAL A 150 -4.56 -9.44 1.87
C VAL A 150 -3.53 -8.90 0.90
N THR A 151 -3.16 -7.63 0.97
CA THR A 151 -2.14 -7.01 0.12
C THR A 151 -0.76 -7.21 0.74
N ILE A 152 0.13 -7.88 0.01
CA ILE A 152 1.46 -8.26 0.47
C ILE A 152 2.51 -7.62 -0.41
N TYR A 153 3.42 -6.85 0.21
CA TYR A 153 4.66 -6.38 -0.39
C TYR A 153 5.80 -7.32 0.02
N TYR A 154 6.73 -7.55 -0.88
CA TYR A 154 7.92 -8.35 -0.62
C TYR A 154 9.03 -8.02 -1.61
N ALA A 155 10.23 -8.46 -1.31
CA ALA A 155 11.37 -8.33 -2.21
C ALA A 155 11.76 -9.68 -2.81
N SER A 156 12.19 -9.69 -4.07
CA SER A 156 12.62 -10.88 -4.79
C SER A 156 13.83 -10.59 -5.67
N LYS A 157 14.79 -11.52 -5.71
CA LYS A 157 15.89 -11.51 -6.69
C LYS A 157 15.53 -12.22 -7.99
N GLY A 158 14.41 -12.95 -7.98
CA GLY A 158 13.85 -13.63 -9.13
C GLY A 158 12.75 -12.81 -9.81
N ASN A 159 11.82 -13.49 -10.46
CA ASN A 159 10.64 -12.87 -11.08
C ASN A 159 10.98 -11.74 -12.09
N GLY A 160 12.19 -11.77 -12.65
CA GLY A 160 12.68 -10.76 -13.58
C GLY A 160 13.07 -9.45 -12.90
N SER A 161 13.65 -9.49 -11.70
CA SER A 161 14.24 -8.33 -11.02
C SER A 161 15.20 -7.57 -11.91
N LEU A 162 15.25 -6.25 -11.74
CA LEU A 162 16.10 -5.36 -12.52
C LEU A 162 17.53 -5.30 -11.97
N GLY A 163 17.66 -5.24 -10.64
CA GLY A 163 18.94 -5.15 -9.94
C GLY A 163 19.31 -6.45 -9.24
N GLY A 164 19.24 -6.44 -7.92
CA GLY A 164 19.29 -7.62 -7.08
C GLY A 164 17.89 -7.94 -6.55
N TYR A 165 17.61 -7.57 -5.31
CA TYR A 165 16.23 -7.53 -4.81
C TYR A 165 15.47 -6.39 -5.46
N ASP A 166 14.27 -6.70 -5.98
CA ASP A 166 13.28 -5.75 -6.40
C ASP A 166 11.99 -5.94 -5.60
N LEU A 167 11.21 -4.88 -5.44
CA LEU A 167 9.94 -4.86 -4.72
C LEU A 167 8.79 -5.32 -5.61
N PHE A 168 7.98 -6.20 -5.05
CA PHE A 168 6.77 -6.74 -5.67
C PHE A 168 5.57 -6.56 -4.74
N VAL A 169 4.39 -6.53 -5.33
CA VAL A 169 3.12 -6.55 -4.63
C VAL A 169 2.22 -7.64 -5.19
N THR A 170 1.53 -8.34 -4.31
CA THR A 170 0.49 -9.32 -4.65
C THR A 170 -0.70 -9.18 -3.71
N ARG A 171 -1.82 -9.83 -4.06
CA ARG A 171 -3.00 -9.88 -3.20
C ARG A 171 -3.49 -11.30 -3.05
N TYR A 172 -3.82 -11.64 -1.81
CA TYR A 172 -4.49 -12.90 -1.51
C TYR A 172 -5.97 -12.81 -1.85
N ASN A 173 -6.47 -13.75 -2.64
CA ASN A 173 -7.88 -13.87 -2.96
C ASN A 173 -8.54 -14.88 -2.03
N ILE A 174 -9.29 -14.40 -1.05
CA ILE A 174 -9.97 -15.20 -0.02
C ILE A 174 -10.96 -16.21 -0.65
N ASN A 175 -11.59 -15.86 -1.77
CA ASN A 175 -12.62 -16.70 -2.40
C ASN A 175 -12.03 -17.93 -3.09
N SER A 176 -10.84 -17.82 -3.66
CA SER A 176 -10.17 -18.90 -4.38
C SER A 176 -9.02 -19.54 -3.60
N ASP A 177 -8.68 -19.02 -2.41
CA ASP A 177 -7.52 -19.44 -1.60
C ASP A 177 -6.21 -19.40 -2.41
N THR A 178 -6.04 -18.35 -3.20
CA THR A 178 -4.88 -18.17 -4.09
C THR A 178 -4.35 -16.76 -4.02
N TYR A 179 -3.10 -16.58 -4.44
CA TYR A 179 -2.51 -15.25 -4.62
C TYR A 179 -2.60 -14.83 -6.09
N LEU A 180 -2.86 -13.57 -6.33
CA LEU A 180 -2.76 -12.99 -7.67
C LEU A 180 -1.31 -13.03 -8.16
N THR A 181 -1.12 -12.95 -9.47
CA THR A 181 0.21 -12.83 -10.05
C THR A 181 0.89 -11.57 -9.50
N PRO A 182 2.10 -11.69 -8.90
CA PRO A 182 2.80 -10.55 -8.38
C PRO A 182 3.10 -9.50 -9.45
N GLU A 183 2.93 -8.26 -9.08
CA GLU A 183 3.29 -7.10 -9.89
C GLU A 183 4.57 -6.46 -9.34
N GLN A 184 5.58 -6.31 -10.20
CA GLN A 184 6.80 -5.59 -9.86
C GLN A 184 6.48 -4.10 -9.75
N LEU A 185 6.93 -3.46 -8.66
CA LEU A 185 6.79 -2.01 -8.52
C LEU A 185 7.63 -1.28 -9.57
N GLY A 186 7.19 -0.08 -9.94
CA GLY A 186 7.93 0.77 -10.87
C GLY A 186 9.07 1.53 -10.23
N MET A 187 9.76 2.35 -11.03
CA MET A 187 10.64 3.38 -10.52
C MET A 187 9.80 4.52 -9.92
N PRO A 188 10.24 5.16 -8.82
CA PRO A 188 11.55 5.08 -8.18
C PRO A 188 11.71 3.97 -7.13
N TYR A 189 10.68 3.17 -6.83
CA TYR A 189 10.77 2.14 -5.80
C TYR A 189 11.83 1.09 -6.14
N ASN A 190 11.79 0.59 -7.37
CA ASN A 190 12.79 -0.33 -7.90
C ASN A 190 13.87 0.39 -8.69
N SER A 191 15.06 -0.16 -8.67
CA SER A 191 16.27 0.41 -9.24
C SER A 191 17.24 -0.66 -9.78
N PRO A 192 18.32 -0.30 -10.47
CA PRO A 192 19.40 -1.23 -10.82
C PRO A 192 20.25 -1.71 -9.64
N PHE A 193 19.82 -1.49 -8.42
CA PHE A 193 20.45 -1.88 -7.16
C PHE A 193 19.55 -2.87 -6.42
N ASN A 194 19.83 -3.14 -5.13
CA ASN A 194 18.88 -3.89 -4.33
C ASN A 194 17.86 -2.94 -3.68
N ASP A 195 16.60 -3.29 -3.79
CA ASP A 195 15.48 -2.62 -3.17
C ASP A 195 14.80 -3.64 -2.25
N TYR A 196 14.93 -3.46 -0.91
CA TYR A 196 14.73 -4.55 0.04
C TYR A 196 13.34 -4.61 0.66
N MET A 197 12.74 -3.48 0.95
CA MET A 197 11.54 -3.46 1.77
C MET A 197 10.61 -2.31 1.42
N MET A 198 9.31 -2.59 1.37
CA MET A 198 8.23 -1.62 1.29
C MET A 198 7.36 -1.75 2.51
N VAL A 199 7.14 -0.65 3.22
CA VAL A 199 6.27 -0.55 4.39
C VAL A 199 5.32 0.61 4.19
N ILE A 200 4.04 0.42 4.48
CA ILE A 200 3.03 1.48 4.41
C ILE A 200 2.24 1.48 5.71
N ASP A 201 2.34 2.57 6.44
CA ASP A 201 1.54 2.85 7.63
C ASP A 201 0.30 3.65 7.21
N GLU A 202 -0.81 2.95 7.02
CA GLU A 202 -2.06 3.54 6.54
C GLU A 202 -2.64 4.52 7.57
N ALA A 203 -2.41 4.31 8.87
CA ALA A 203 -2.86 5.22 9.91
C ALA A 203 -2.11 6.56 9.88
N LYS A 204 -0.83 6.54 9.52
CA LYS A 204 -0.02 7.75 9.34
C LYS A 204 -0.13 8.34 7.94
N GLN A 205 -0.65 7.59 6.98
CA GLN A 205 -0.60 7.90 5.54
C GLN A 205 0.84 8.13 5.05
N LEU A 206 1.76 7.35 5.57
CA LEU A 206 3.19 7.39 5.25
C LEU A 206 3.69 6.02 4.81
N GLY A 207 4.71 6.04 3.96
CA GLY A 207 5.37 4.82 3.52
C GLY A 207 6.88 4.94 3.56
N TRP A 208 7.54 3.80 3.65
CA TRP A 208 9.00 3.69 3.58
C TRP A 208 9.37 2.63 2.57
N PHE A 209 10.40 2.91 1.80
CA PHE A 209 11.07 1.87 1.01
C PHE A 209 12.57 1.97 1.18
N VAL A 210 13.25 0.86 0.98
CA VAL A 210 14.67 0.70 1.31
C VAL A 210 15.46 0.29 0.10
N SER A 211 16.57 0.96 -0.13
CA SER A 211 17.47 0.67 -1.22
C SER A 211 18.92 0.83 -0.82
N ASP A 212 19.82 0.02 -1.38
CA ASP A 212 21.26 0.22 -1.26
C ASP A 212 21.85 1.09 -2.39
N ARG A 213 20.97 1.72 -3.21
CA ARG A 213 21.41 2.60 -4.29
C ARG A 213 22.36 3.69 -3.79
N TYR A 214 23.52 3.77 -4.41
CA TYR A 214 24.56 4.75 -4.07
C TYR A 214 25.08 4.69 -2.64
N GLN A 215 24.80 3.61 -1.90
CA GLN A 215 25.33 3.43 -0.55
C GLN A 215 26.60 2.58 -0.54
N PRO A 216 27.50 2.78 0.44
CA PRO A 216 28.58 1.86 0.71
C PRO A 216 28.07 0.46 1.05
N GLU A 217 28.90 -0.56 0.85
CA GLU A 217 28.59 -1.93 1.26
C GLU A 217 28.18 -1.98 2.75
N GLY A 218 27.12 -2.72 3.05
CA GLY A 218 26.56 -2.85 4.40
C GLY A 218 25.65 -1.69 4.84
N LYS A 219 25.49 -0.66 4.02
CA LYS A 219 24.57 0.45 4.28
C LYS A 219 23.37 0.42 3.34
N VAL A 220 22.25 0.91 3.84
CA VAL A 220 21.02 1.12 3.06
C VAL A 220 20.43 2.50 3.36
N CYS A 221 19.71 3.04 2.39
CA CYS A 221 18.92 4.26 2.57
C CYS A 221 17.46 3.90 2.69
N VAL A 222 16.83 4.37 3.75
CA VAL A 222 15.39 4.29 4.00
C VAL A 222 14.78 5.59 3.55
N TYR A 223 13.91 5.56 2.54
CA TYR A 223 13.21 6.72 2.00
C TYR A 223 11.81 6.78 2.57
N LEU A 224 11.47 7.90 3.21
CA LEU A 224 10.13 8.21 3.69
C LEU A 224 9.34 8.92 2.58
N PHE A 225 8.15 8.43 2.26
CA PHE A 225 7.32 9.00 1.20
C PHE A 225 5.84 9.07 1.58
N ILE A 226 5.08 9.87 0.83
CA ILE A 226 3.63 9.93 0.91
C ILE A 226 3.06 8.97 -0.14
N PRO A 227 2.36 7.90 0.26
CA PRO A 227 1.71 6.99 -0.66
C PRO A 227 0.65 7.72 -1.51
N ASN A 228 0.65 7.46 -2.82
CA ASN A 228 -0.40 7.94 -3.71
C ASN A 228 -1.59 6.99 -3.66
N ASP A 229 -2.82 7.50 -3.62
CA ASP A 229 -4.04 6.68 -3.71
C ASP A 229 -4.15 5.95 -5.05
N ASN A 230 -3.64 6.58 -6.11
CA ASN A 230 -3.55 6.03 -7.45
C ASN A 230 -2.13 6.21 -7.98
N ARG A 231 -1.71 5.33 -8.90
CA ARG A 231 -0.43 5.48 -9.57
C ARG A 231 -0.43 6.72 -10.46
N GLU A 232 0.28 7.75 -10.03
CA GLU A 232 0.56 8.95 -10.82
C GLU A 232 1.92 8.80 -11.49
N ARG A 233 2.01 9.16 -12.77
CA ARG A 233 3.29 9.18 -13.49
C ARG A 233 3.85 10.59 -13.51
N VAL A 234 5.17 10.69 -13.65
CA VAL A 234 5.80 11.97 -13.94
C VAL A 234 5.34 12.42 -15.34
N ASP A 235 4.52 13.47 -15.37
CA ASP A 235 3.98 14.05 -16.60
C ASP A 235 5.03 14.97 -17.26
N SER A 236 5.96 14.37 -17.97
CA SER A 236 7.01 15.10 -18.69
C SER A 236 7.59 14.24 -19.82
N GLU A 237 7.92 14.87 -20.92
CA GLU A 237 8.71 14.27 -22.02
C GLU A 237 10.24 14.42 -21.80
N ASP A 238 10.65 15.19 -20.79
CA ASP A 238 12.06 15.37 -20.45
C ASP A 238 12.64 14.11 -19.82
N ILE A 239 13.49 13.41 -20.55
CA ILE A 239 14.14 12.18 -20.12
C ILE A 239 15.08 12.40 -18.92
N GLU A 240 15.74 13.56 -18.83
CA GLU A 240 16.62 13.86 -17.72
C GLU A 240 15.83 14.08 -16.42
N LEU A 241 14.66 14.69 -16.49
CA LEU A 241 13.74 14.78 -15.36
C LEU A 241 13.27 13.38 -14.92
N LYS A 242 12.86 12.53 -15.86
CA LYS A 242 12.49 11.13 -15.54
C LYS A 242 13.65 10.36 -14.90
N ARG A 243 14.87 10.52 -15.43
CA ARG A 243 16.09 9.91 -14.85
C ARG A 243 16.36 10.41 -13.44
N ALA A 244 16.26 11.72 -13.21
CA ALA A 244 16.44 12.32 -11.88
C ALA A 244 15.41 11.80 -10.87
N ARG A 245 14.14 11.69 -11.27
CA ARG A 245 13.06 11.13 -10.44
C ARG A 245 13.26 9.64 -10.17
N ALA A 246 13.58 8.84 -11.17
CA ALA A 246 13.82 7.40 -11.04
C ALA A 246 15.04 7.08 -10.16
N SER A 247 16.10 7.86 -10.27
CA SER A 247 17.33 7.68 -9.49
C SER A 247 17.28 8.29 -8.10
N ILE A 248 16.27 9.13 -7.82
CA ILE A 248 16.16 9.94 -6.61
C ILE A 248 17.41 10.85 -6.47
N ALA A 249 17.75 11.55 -7.54
CA ALA A 249 18.91 12.46 -7.54
C ALA A 249 18.81 13.52 -6.44
N SER A 250 17.59 13.98 -6.14
CA SER A 250 17.26 14.81 -4.99
C SER A 250 15.82 14.53 -4.54
N ILE A 251 15.63 14.31 -3.24
CA ILE A 251 14.28 14.16 -2.68
C ILE A 251 13.46 15.44 -2.85
N LYS A 252 14.12 16.62 -2.80
CA LYS A 252 13.45 17.92 -2.93
C LYS A 252 12.82 18.14 -4.30
N ASP A 253 13.33 17.49 -5.34
CA ASP A 253 12.75 17.56 -6.68
C ASP A 253 11.36 16.90 -6.75
N SER A 254 11.01 16.08 -5.75
CA SER A 254 9.70 15.44 -5.61
C SER A 254 8.68 16.30 -4.87
N TRP A 255 9.10 17.39 -4.24
CA TRP A 255 8.25 18.19 -3.37
C TRP A 255 7.30 19.09 -4.17
N LYS A 256 6.08 19.25 -3.66
CA LYS A 256 5.16 20.25 -4.21
C LYS A 256 5.66 21.66 -3.85
N PRO A 257 5.56 22.64 -4.76
CA PRO A 257 5.98 24.01 -4.48
C PRO A 257 5.29 24.57 -3.22
N GLY A 258 6.10 25.10 -2.29
CA GLY A 258 5.60 25.72 -1.05
C GLY A 258 5.18 24.74 0.05
N SER A 259 5.34 23.42 -0.13
CA SER A 259 5.04 22.44 0.91
C SER A 259 6.09 22.41 2.01
N ASN A 260 5.63 22.19 3.24
CA ASN A 260 6.46 21.87 4.40
C ASN A 260 6.06 20.49 4.92
N TYR A 261 7.02 19.60 5.12
CA TYR A 261 6.80 18.21 5.53
C TYR A 261 7.29 17.92 6.96
N GLU A 262 7.70 18.93 7.72
CA GLU A 262 8.25 18.76 9.09
C GLU A 262 7.29 18.02 10.01
N GLU A 263 5.98 18.32 9.93
CA GLU A 263 4.96 17.65 10.74
C GLU A 263 4.82 16.16 10.37
N LEU A 264 4.87 15.83 9.07
CA LEU A 264 4.80 14.44 8.60
C LEU A 264 6.07 13.66 8.96
N ILE A 265 7.25 14.30 8.87
CA ILE A 265 8.52 13.70 9.30
C ILE A 265 8.48 13.44 10.81
N HIS A 266 7.99 14.39 11.61
CA HIS A 266 7.81 14.18 13.05
C HIS A 266 6.82 13.04 13.32
N LEU A 267 5.71 12.99 12.61
CA LEU A 267 4.71 11.91 12.72
C LEU A 267 5.31 10.54 12.40
N ALA A 268 6.20 10.45 11.40
CA ALA A 268 6.88 9.22 11.02
C ALA A 268 7.64 8.57 12.19
N HIS A 269 8.20 9.40 13.09
CA HIS A 269 8.96 8.98 14.27
C HIS A 269 8.14 8.92 15.56
N THR A 270 6.83 9.11 15.49
CA THR A 270 5.93 9.08 16.66
C THR A 270 5.22 7.74 16.75
N GLU A 271 5.30 7.07 17.91
CA GLU A 271 4.47 5.89 18.17
C GLU A 271 3.00 6.28 18.29
N ILE A 272 2.15 5.57 17.55
CA ILE A 272 0.71 5.74 17.59
C ILE A 272 0.10 4.47 18.18
N PRO A 273 -0.38 4.51 19.45
CA PRO A 273 -1.06 3.37 20.06
C PRO A 273 -2.38 3.08 19.36
N TYR A 274 -2.74 1.81 19.29
CA TYR A 274 -4.00 1.32 18.76
C TYR A 274 -5.21 2.11 19.32
N GLY A 275 -6.05 2.60 18.42
CA GLY A 275 -7.27 3.32 18.76
C GLY A 275 -7.10 4.82 19.05
N ARG A 276 -5.94 5.46 18.79
CA ARG A 276 -5.72 6.91 19.01
C ARG A 276 -5.68 7.77 17.76
N ILE A 277 -5.60 7.21 16.56
CA ILE A 277 -5.93 7.93 15.33
C ILE A 277 -7.11 7.22 14.66
N GLU A 278 -8.29 7.48 15.15
CA GLU A 278 -9.36 7.72 14.20
C GLU A 278 -8.96 9.00 13.43
N ILE A 279 -8.41 8.87 12.21
CA ILE A 279 -8.81 9.85 11.19
C ILE A 279 -10.32 9.70 11.22
N LYS A 280 -11.00 10.67 11.78
CA LYS A 280 -12.47 10.67 11.87
C LYS A 280 -12.97 10.64 10.44
N LYS A 281 -13.05 9.45 9.87
CA LYS A 281 -13.82 9.21 8.66
C LYS A 281 -15.27 9.09 9.12
N ASP A 282 -15.89 10.23 9.33
CA ASP A 282 -17.32 10.27 9.64
C ASP A 282 -18.12 9.72 8.46
N PHE A 283 -17.56 9.84 7.24
CA PHE A 283 -18.14 9.38 5.98
C PHE A 283 -17.09 9.30 4.86
N THR A 284 -17.51 8.85 3.67
CA THR A 284 -16.73 8.94 2.43
C THR A 284 -17.60 9.68 1.41
N PHE A 285 -17.17 10.87 0.99
CA PHE A 285 -17.90 11.72 0.07
C PHE A 285 -17.04 12.11 -1.14
N PRO A 286 -17.12 11.35 -2.25
CA PRO A 286 -16.38 11.65 -3.48
C PRO A 286 -17.00 12.88 -4.17
N ILE A 287 -16.17 13.89 -4.43
CA ILE A 287 -16.55 15.12 -5.14
C ILE A 287 -16.33 14.93 -6.64
N HIS A 288 -15.12 14.49 -7.05
CA HIS A 288 -14.77 14.03 -8.39
C HIS A 288 -13.59 13.04 -8.28
N ASP A 289 -13.05 12.58 -9.40
CA ASP A 289 -12.07 11.48 -9.45
C ASP A 289 -10.84 11.68 -8.56
N ASP A 290 -10.46 12.93 -8.29
CA ASP A 290 -9.25 13.27 -7.53
C ASP A 290 -9.52 13.84 -6.13
N ILE A 291 -10.79 14.07 -5.74
CA ILE A 291 -11.13 14.69 -4.46
C ILE A 291 -12.20 13.86 -3.72
N VAL A 292 -11.83 13.34 -2.55
CA VAL A 292 -12.72 12.63 -1.63
C VAL A 292 -12.64 13.28 -0.26
N TYR A 293 -13.78 13.59 0.33
CA TYR A 293 -13.90 14.15 1.66
C TYR A 293 -14.34 13.11 2.68
N TYR A 294 -13.83 13.22 3.91
CA TYR A 294 -14.08 12.26 4.99
C TYR A 294 -14.76 12.89 6.21
N THR A 295 -14.70 14.22 6.35
CA THR A 295 -15.29 14.97 7.43
C THR A 295 -16.09 16.17 6.89
N LEU A 296 -16.99 16.72 7.71
CA LEU A 296 -17.70 17.95 7.35
C LEU A 296 -16.76 19.15 7.21
N ASP A 297 -15.59 19.11 7.83
CA ASP A 297 -14.61 20.20 7.78
C ASP A 297 -13.79 20.21 6.48
N ASP A 298 -13.76 19.09 5.75
CA ASP A 298 -13.14 19.01 4.42
C ASP A 298 -13.97 19.78 3.38
N ILE A 299 -15.29 19.92 3.60
CA ILE A 299 -16.22 20.58 2.66
C ILE A 299 -16.00 22.11 2.73
N GLN A 300 -15.53 22.69 1.64
CA GLN A 300 -15.16 24.10 1.57
C GLN A 300 -16.36 25.03 1.30
N SER A 301 -17.35 24.57 0.56
CA SER A 301 -18.58 25.32 0.28
C SER A 301 -19.52 25.29 1.47
N PRO A 302 -19.93 26.43 2.04
CA PRO A 302 -20.95 26.47 3.10
C PRO A 302 -22.30 25.87 2.68
N GLU A 303 -22.66 26.01 1.40
CA GLU A 303 -23.89 25.46 0.86
C GLU A 303 -23.80 23.94 0.73
N ALA A 304 -22.68 23.42 0.23
CA ALA A 304 -22.41 21.99 0.16
C ALA A 304 -22.39 21.34 1.56
N LYS A 305 -21.76 21.99 2.52
CA LYS A 305 -21.73 21.55 3.93
C LYS A 305 -23.14 21.42 4.51
N ASN A 306 -24.01 22.41 4.31
CA ASN A 306 -25.41 22.36 4.78
C ASN A 306 -26.20 21.21 4.12
N TYR A 307 -25.97 20.93 2.83
CA TYR A 307 -26.61 19.79 2.17
C TYR A 307 -26.08 18.46 2.72
N TYR A 308 -24.78 18.35 2.96
CA TYR A 308 -24.18 17.11 3.46
C TYR A 308 -24.51 16.84 4.93
N GLU A 309 -24.66 17.86 5.76
CA GLU A 309 -25.18 17.72 7.14
C GLU A 309 -26.54 17.03 7.19
N LYS A 310 -27.40 17.27 6.18
CA LYS A 310 -28.68 16.55 6.04
C LYS A 310 -28.46 15.07 5.73
N VAL A 311 -27.49 14.73 4.87
CA VAL A 311 -27.12 13.34 4.57
C VAL A 311 -26.69 12.62 5.86
N VAL A 312 -25.78 13.22 6.62
CA VAL A 312 -25.32 12.68 7.91
C VAL A 312 -26.48 12.48 8.88
N SER A 313 -27.39 13.46 8.97
CA SER A 313 -28.58 13.35 9.81
C SER A 313 -29.51 12.22 9.39
N ILE A 314 -29.71 12.03 8.09
CA ILE A 314 -30.55 10.96 7.55
C ILE A 314 -29.92 9.59 7.82
N HIS A 315 -28.61 9.43 7.60
CA HIS A 315 -27.89 8.19 7.90
C HIS A 315 -28.00 7.82 9.39
N ARG A 316 -27.89 8.80 10.30
CA ARG A 316 -28.11 8.56 11.74
C ARG A 316 -29.54 8.07 12.03
N GLN A 317 -30.57 8.69 11.43
CA GLN A 317 -31.94 8.27 11.58
C GLN A 317 -32.19 6.85 11.04
N ILE A 318 -31.58 6.50 9.91
CA ILE A 318 -31.63 5.15 9.33
C ILE A 318 -31.00 4.14 10.31
N LYS A 319 -29.86 4.45 10.90
CA LYS A 319 -29.18 3.58 11.87
C LYS A 319 -30.08 3.36 13.12
N GLU A 320 -30.56 4.43 13.74
CA GLU A 320 -31.44 4.37 14.92
C GLU A 320 -32.73 3.57 14.63
N LEU A 321 -33.29 3.74 13.44
CA LEU A 321 -34.53 3.05 13.05
C LEU A 321 -34.26 1.56 12.76
N ASN A 322 -33.13 1.20 12.18
CA ASN A 322 -32.71 -0.20 12.00
C ASN A 322 -32.51 -0.91 13.35
N GLU A 323 -31.78 -0.30 14.29
CA GLU A 323 -31.60 -0.85 15.64
C GLU A 323 -32.96 -1.08 16.36
N LYS A 324 -33.85 -0.13 16.22
CA LYS A 324 -35.22 -0.26 16.74
C LYS A 324 -36.01 -1.39 16.07
N LEU A 325 -35.93 -1.51 14.74
CA LEU A 325 -36.55 -2.58 13.98
C LEU A 325 -36.05 -3.96 14.38
N GLU A 326 -34.73 -4.11 14.55
CA GLU A 326 -34.10 -5.37 15.03
C GLU A 326 -34.68 -5.77 16.40
N SER A 327 -34.77 -4.82 17.34
CA SER A 327 -35.32 -5.06 18.66
C SER A 327 -36.81 -5.46 18.60
N LEU A 328 -37.61 -4.76 17.77
CA LEU A 328 -39.04 -5.07 17.57
C LEU A 328 -39.22 -6.44 16.93
N ARG A 329 -38.45 -6.77 15.90
CA ARG A 329 -38.47 -8.08 15.23
C ARG A 329 -38.07 -9.22 16.18
N ALA A 330 -37.02 -9.02 16.99
CA ALA A 330 -36.63 -9.98 18.02
C ALA A 330 -37.77 -10.20 19.05
N SER A 331 -38.44 -9.13 19.47
CA SER A 331 -39.60 -9.20 20.38
C SER A 331 -40.83 -9.87 19.74
N TYR A 332 -41.04 -9.66 18.45
CA TYR A 332 -42.09 -10.30 17.67
C TYR A 332 -41.87 -11.82 17.58
N ILE A 333 -40.66 -12.25 17.27
CA ILE A 333 -40.31 -13.67 17.15
C ILE A 333 -40.52 -14.41 18.49
N LYS A 334 -40.11 -13.80 19.61
CA LYS A 334 -40.27 -14.38 20.97
C LYS A 334 -41.64 -14.22 21.55
N GLY A 335 -42.53 -13.39 20.96
CA GLY A 335 -43.83 -13.08 21.49
C GLY A 335 -44.90 -14.15 21.22
N ASN A 336 -45.90 -14.23 22.12
CA ASN A 336 -47.11 -15.01 21.87
C ASN A 336 -48.03 -14.32 20.82
N LYS A 337 -49.11 -14.98 20.39
CA LYS A 337 -49.99 -14.51 19.34
C LYS A 337 -50.52 -13.05 19.59
N ALA A 338 -50.93 -12.74 20.82
CA ALA A 338 -51.44 -11.41 21.16
C ALA A 338 -50.36 -10.32 21.04
N LYS A 339 -49.12 -10.60 21.50
CA LYS A 339 -48.01 -9.67 21.41
C LYS A 339 -47.54 -9.45 19.95
N ARG A 340 -47.60 -10.50 19.13
CA ARG A 340 -47.32 -10.38 17.69
C ARG A 340 -48.31 -9.48 16.97
N GLU A 341 -49.61 -9.64 17.22
CA GLU A 341 -50.62 -8.77 16.62
C GLU A 341 -50.46 -7.31 17.08
N GLN A 342 -50.03 -7.06 18.31
CA GLN A 342 -49.76 -5.72 18.82
C GLN A 342 -48.52 -5.08 18.18
N LEU A 343 -47.45 -5.85 17.94
CA LEU A 343 -46.19 -5.33 17.39
C LEU A 343 -46.23 -5.16 15.87
N LYS A 344 -47.04 -5.93 15.16
CA LYS A 344 -47.11 -5.92 13.69
C LYS A 344 -47.31 -4.52 13.07
N PRO A 345 -48.30 -3.69 13.49
CA PRO A 345 -48.44 -2.37 12.89
C PRO A 345 -47.27 -1.44 13.16
N THR A 346 -46.62 -1.55 14.33
CA THR A 346 -45.42 -0.75 14.68
C THR A 346 -44.22 -1.12 13.84
N ILE A 347 -44.05 -2.42 13.53
CA ILE A 347 -42.99 -2.89 12.65
C ILE A 347 -43.20 -2.37 11.23
N LEU A 348 -44.41 -2.51 10.69
CA LEU A 348 -44.75 -2.06 9.35
C LEU A 348 -44.57 -0.53 9.17
N ASP A 349 -45.01 0.26 10.15
CA ASP A 349 -44.80 1.73 10.14
C ASP A 349 -43.32 2.09 10.16
N ALA A 350 -42.53 1.37 10.96
CA ALA A 350 -41.09 1.60 11.01
C ALA A 350 -40.36 1.16 9.71
N GLU A 351 -40.82 0.08 9.07
CA GLU A 351 -40.30 -0.37 7.77
C GLU A 351 -40.61 0.62 6.65
N GLU A 352 -41.84 1.17 6.64
CA GLU A 352 -42.24 2.21 5.68
C GLU A 352 -41.41 3.48 5.86
N LYS A 353 -41.21 3.92 7.11
CA LYS A 353 -40.34 5.07 7.43
C LYS A 353 -38.90 4.83 6.99
N LEU A 354 -38.35 3.63 7.22
CA LEU A 354 -37.02 3.27 6.79
C LEU A 354 -36.86 3.33 5.27
N ASN A 355 -37.83 2.79 4.51
CA ASN A 355 -37.81 2.85 3.06
C ASN A 355 -37.85 4.29 2.52
N ASN A 356 -38.65 5.16 3.16
CA ASN A 356 -38.73 6.57 2.81
C ASN A 356 -37.42 7.32 3.12
N LEU A 357 -36.72 6.96 4.20
CA LEU A 357 -35.40 7.54 4.54
C LEU A 357 -34.31 7.07 3.59
N LEU A 358 -34.30 5.80 3.21
CA LEU A 358 -33.26 5.23 2.32
C LEU A 358 -33.23 5.86 0.93
N ALA A 359 -34.33 6.44 0.47
CA ALA A 359 -34.41 7.10 -0.84
C ALA A 359 -33.86 8.54 -0.85
N GLN A 360 -33.57 9.14 0.31
CA GLN A 360 -33.24 10.57 0.42
C GLN A 360 -31.76 10.93 0.31
N PRO A 361 -30.79 10.12 0.82
CA PRO A 361 -29.39 10.50 0.86
C PRO A 361 -28.82 10.87 -0.51
N ASP A 362 -29.07 10.06 -1.53
CA ASP A 362 -28.54 10.25 -2.89
C ASP A 362 -28.87 11.62 -3.50
N GLU A 363 -30.05 12.14 -3.22
CA GLU A 363 -30.48 13.46 -3.72
C GLU A 363 -29.68 14.58 -3.05
N TRP A 364 -29.52 14.49 -1.73
CA TRP A 364 -28.77 15.48 -0.96
C TRP A 364 -27.26 15.41 -1.24
N GLU A 365 -26.69 14.22 -1.41
CA GLU A 365 -25.31 14.06 -1.83
C GLU A 365 -25.04 14.70 -3.19
N LYS A 366 -25.91 14.49 -4.17
CA LYS A 366 -25.79 15.12 -5.48
C LYS A 366 -25.84 16.65 -5.39
N LYS A 367 -26.72 17.20 -4.54
CA LYS A 367 -26.79 18.66 -4.32
C LYS A 367 -25.50 19.18 -3.67
N ALA A 368 -25.02 18.48 -2.64
CA ALA A 368 -23.76 18.83 -1.97
C ALA A 368 -22.57 18.80 -2.91
N ARG A 369 -22.43 17.72 -3.69
CA ARG A 369 -21.36 17.55 -4.67
C ARG A 369 -21.36 18.65 -5.73
N ASN A 370 -22.52 18.97 -6.29
CA ASN A 370 -22.64 20.02 -7.28
C ASN A 370 -22.29 21.40 -6.74
N ALA A 371 -22.72 21.71 -5.51
CA ALA A 371 -22.40 22.97 -4.85
C ALA A 371 -20.88 23.08 -4.57
N GLU A 372 -20.26 22.00 -4.13
CA GLU A 372 -18.80 21.95 -3.88
C GLU A 372 -18.00 22.13 -5.17
N ILE A 373 -18.34 21.39 -6.23
CA ILE A 373 -17.67 21.51 -7.53
C ILE A 373 -17.74 22.96 -8.08
N VAL A 374 -18.90 23.60 -7.95
CA VAL A 374 -19.08 25.00 -8.38
C VAL A 374 -18.22 25.94 -7.54
N TYR A 375 -18.15 25.72 -6.23
CA TYR A 375 -17.32 26.51 -5.31
C TYR A 375 -15.83 26.38 -5.65
N LEU A 376 -15.34 25.14 -5.81
CA LEU A 376 -13.94 24.86 -6.15
C LEU A 376 -13.54 25.50 -7.50
N ARG A 377 -14.38 25.39 -8.54
CA ARG A 377 -14.13 26.03 -9.84
C ARG A 377 -14.05 27.55 -9.80
N ASN A 378 -14.77 28.18 -8.86
CA ASN A 378 -14.78 29.63 -8.73
C ASN A 378 -13.60 30.18 -7.90
N ASN A 379 -13.03 29.36 -6.99
CA ASN A 379 -11.98 29.77 -6.06
C ASN A 379 -10.58 29.25 -6.42
N HIS A 380 -10.47 28.34 -7.40
CA HIS A 380 -9.20 27.85 -7.95
C HIS A 380 -8.86 28.45 -9.34
N LYS A 381 -9.23 29.71 -9.58
CA LYS A 381 -8.76 30.50 -10.73
C LYS A 381 -7.52 31.30 -10.39
#